data_9f8086689ed1149781e8574f13c4905f
#
_entry.id   9f8086689ed1149781e8574f13c4905f
#
_cell.length_a   1.000
_cell.length_b   1.000
_cell.length_c   1.000
_cell.angle_alpha   90.00
_cell.angle_beta   90.00
_cell.angle_gamma   90.00
#
_symmetry.space_group_name_H-M   'P 1'
#
loop_
_entity.id
_entity.type
_entity.pdbx_description
1 polymer ?
#
loop_
_entity_poly.entity_id
_entity_poly.type
_entity_poly.pdbx_seq_one_letter_code
_entity_poly.pdbx_strand_id
1 'polypeptide(L)'
;MMRTFLTIGIFSFALHQAAAQWPAERHPLYDAAAPRQAVTATPASVLELMEAPDIKLTQGDNNLTARPAAAATHLSAWRGERCSTQLVVRANGPVQQLRVTCSGVSNGADTIPVSVSMIRYTRAAGANTADIISHEPCCDTPDGTLRGIWVQMDVPQDAAPGRYTGQVWVSAPGCAGVCRSITLEVSPHQLPAPEKWGMHLDLWQHPQAVARWHDVTPWSPEHFALLRPLMKRLAEAGQKCITCTLLDEAWNGQTYDWFPGMVRWIRGKDGVMRYDYAEFDAWVSFMHDEIGIRGQISCYTMIPWHLSVKFYDEATQSYASIKATPGTPEYEALWAPFLRDFHQHMQARGWAEKTCIAIDERPDAYVRAAMALVKEHAPAFRIASAVDKPSALTREVYNISPVLTHAGSALGELLRERKAAGKITTFYVCLHPARPNTFTNSPPAEAEWLGFFAAANHLDGFLRWAYNSWNRNPFETTDFVHWPSGDCFLVYPGNRSSVRFERLRDGIENYEKINQLRARAAESPAAAEIIRHMDEQLLTLFSVERSKGTGHTGDVQRARNLIESTAKALDALP
;
A
#
# COMPACT_ATOMS: atom_id res chain seq x y z
N MET A 1 -20.71 37.28 -17.02
CA MET A 1 -20.35 36.15 -16.11
C MET A 1 -19.94 34.97 -16.97
N MET A 2 -18.68 34.87 -17.25
CA MET A 2 -18.07 33.83 -18.10
C MET A 2 -17.75 32.60 -17.24
N ARG A 3 -18.42 31.48 -17.50
CA ARG A 3 -18.05 30.17 -16.96
C ARG A 3 -16.92 29.62 -17.83
N THR A 4 -15.72 29.58 -17.27
CA THR A 4 -14.58 28.93 -17.90
C THR A 4 -14.74 27.41 -17.69
N PHE A 5 -15.13 26.72 -18.74
CA PHE A 5 -15.04 25.25 -18.80
C PHE A 5 -13.57 24.89 -19.02
N LEU A 6 -12.96 24.24 -18.04
CA LEU A 6 -11.66 23.62 -18.19
C LEU A 6 -11.84 22.37 -19.05
N THR A 7 -11.57 22.49 -20.33
CA THR A 7 -11.53 21.38 -21.26
C THR A 7 -10.26 20.59 -20.98
N ILE A 8 -10.38 19.44 -20.32
CA ILE A 8 -9.27 18.47 -20.24
C ILE A 8 -9.08 17.92 -21.65
N GLY A 9 -8.03 18.40 -22.31
CA GLY A 9 -7.62 17.93 -23.62
C GLY A 9 -7.25 16.45 -23.56
N ILE A 10 -8.07 15.62 -24.19
CA ILE A 10 -7.75 14.22 -24.47
C ILE A 10 -6.62 14.22 -25.50
N PHE A 11 -5.37 14.14 -25.04
CA PHE A 11 -4.26 13.76 -25.91
C PHE A 11 -4.34 12.26 -26.14
N SER A 12 -4.94 11.90 -27.27
CA SER A 12 -4.86 10.56 -27.84
C SER A 12 -3.42 10.32 -28.28
N PHE A 13 -2.60 9.74 -27.40
CA PHE A 13 -1.36 9.11 -27.83
C PHE A 13 -1.73 7.79 -28.50
N ALA A 14 -1.67 7.78 -29.82
CA ALA A 14 -1.55 6.56 -30.60
C ALA A 14 -0.20 5.92 -30.24
N LEU A 15 -0.15 5.15 -29.14
CA LEU A 15 0.94 4.24 -28.85
C LEU A 15 0.90 3.15 -29.92
N HIS A 16 1.84 3.22 -30.83
CA HIS A 16 2.14 2.14 -31.76
C HIS A 16 2.28 0.84 -30.97
N GLN A 17 1.53 -0.17 -31.39
CA GLN A 17 1.75 -1.56 -31.04
C GLN A 17 3.08 -2.05 -31.62
N ALA A 18 4.19 -1.60 -31.07
CA ALA A 18 5.36 -2.42 -31.05
C ALA A 18 5.08 -3.45 -29.94
N ALA A 19 5.07 -4.73 -30.26
CA ALA A 19 5.29 -5.76 -29.26
C ALA A 19 6.48 -5.27 -28.43
N ALA A 20 6.22 -4.90 -27.18
CA ALA A 20 7.23 -4.27 -26.34
C ALA A 20 8.36 -5.28 -26.19
N GLN A 21 9.42 -5.11 -26.98
CA GLN A 21 10.70 -5.69 -26.62
C GLN A 21 11.10 -4.97 -25.32
N TRP A 22 10.84 -5.63 -24.21
CA TRP A 22 11.24 -5.18 -22.91
C TRP A 22 12.76 -5.06 -22.92
N PRO A 23 13.34 -3.88 -22.71
CA PRO A 23 14.77 -3.81 -22.56
C PRO A 23 15.17 -4.63 -21.35
N ALA A 24 15.99 -5.66 -21.59
CA ALA A 24 16.59 -6.51 -20.55
C ALA A 24 17.66 -5.74 -19.73
N GLU A 25 17.37 -4.52 -19.36
CA GLU A 25 18.26 -3.73 -18.50
C GLU A 25 17.94 -4.05 -17.04
N ARG A 26 18.59 -5.08 -16.53
CA ARG A 26 18.72 -5.29 -15.09
C ARG A 26 19.58 -4.17 -14.54
N HIS A 27 18.95 -3.10 -14.08
CA HIS A 27 19.68 -2.03 -13.44
C HIS A 27 20.18 -2.50 -12.06
N PRO A 28 21.46 -2.31 -11.75
CA PRO A 28 21.93 -2.44 -10.37
C PRO A 28 21.16 -1.47 -9.48
N LEU A 29 21.07 -1.75 -8.18
CA LEU A 29 20.48 -0.84 -7.23
C LEU A 29 21.14 0.54 -7.38
N TYR A 30 20.40 1.50 -7.92
CA TYR A 30 20.89 2.85 -8.12
C TYR A 30 20.76 3.62 -6.81
N ASP A 31 21.84 4.28 -6.42
CA ASP A 31 21.81 5.23 -5.32
C ASP A 31 21.97 6.64 -5.90
N ALA A 32 20.84 7.36 -5.98
CA ALA A 32 20.79 8.70 -6.54
C ALA A 32 21.74 9.69 -5.84
N ALA A 33 22.22 9.36 -4.64
CA ALA A 33 23.14 10.18 -3.87
C ALA A 33 24.62 10.02 -4.32
N ALA A 34 24.92 9.08 -5.22
CA ALA A 34 26.30 8.90 -5.67
C ALA A 34 26.65 9.91 -6.78
N PRO A 35 27.43 10.98 -6.54
CA PRO A 35 27.93 11.82 -7.61
C PRO A 35 28.94 11.02 -8.45
N ARG A 36 28.78 11.08 -9.76
CA ARG A 36 29.71 10.43 -10.71
C ARG A 36 31.09 11.11 -10.79
N GLN A 37 31.31 12.19 -10.05
CA GLN A 37 32.60 12.88 -10.00
C GLN A 37 33.37 12.47 -8.74
N ALA A 38 34.61 12.07 -8.91
CA ALA A 38 35.53 11.87 -7.80
C ALA A 38 35.68 13.19 -7.03
N VAL A 39 35.06 13.26 -5.87
CA VAL A 39 35.22 14.41 -4.99
C VAL A 39 36.60 14.31 -4.37
N THR A 40 37.43 15.33 -4.56
CA THR A 40 38.75 15.48 -3.90
C THR A 40 38.60 15.91 -2.43
N ALA A 41 37.46 15.62 -1.81
CA ALA A 41 37.16 15.96 -0.42
C ALA A 41 37.95 15.06 0.54
N THR A 42 38.33 15.61 1.68
CA THR A 42 38.98 14.85 2.76
C THR A 42 38.02 13.75 3.25
N PRO A 43 38.45 12.49 3.32
CA PRO A 43 37.64 11.41 3.87
C PRO A 43 37.09 11.74 5.26
N ALA A 44 35.93 11.23 5.58
CA ALA A 44 35.33 11.44 6.91
C ALA A 44 36.20 10.81 8.01
N SER A 45 36.25 11.45 9.15
CA SER A 45 36.87 10.98 10.38
C SER A 45 35.92 10.88 11.56
N VAL A 46 34.74 11.50 11.44
CA VAL A 46 33.70 11.57 12.49
C VAL A 46 32.37 11.10 11.95
N LEU A 47 31.71 10.23 12.71
CA LEU A 47 30.35 9.80 12.51
C LEU A 47 29.49 10.29 13.68
N GLU A 48 28.25 10.69 13.40
CA GLU A 48 27.21 10.99 14.39
C GLU A 48 25.98 10.14 14.12
N LEU A 49 25.40 9.51 15.13
CA LEU A 49 24.22 8.67 15.02
C LEU A 49 23.05 9.31 15.80
N MET A 50 22.00 9.64 15.09
CA MET A 50 20.84 10.39 15.58
C MET A 50 19.57 9.58 15.41
N GLU A 51 18.53 9.90 16.17
CA GLU A 51 17.19 9.39 16.00
C GLU A 51 16.32 10.38 15.22
N ALA A 52 15.66 9.93 14.16
CA ALA A 52 14.81 10.76 13.32
C ALA A 52 13.66 9.96 12.70
N PRO A 53 12.76 9.36 13.51
CA PRO A 53 11.79 8.36 13.08
C PRO A 53 10.81 8.87 12.01
N ASP A 54 10.43 10.14 12.07
CA ASP A 54 9.39 10.73 11.25
C ASP A 54 9.91 11.81 10.27
N ILE A 55 11.23 11.86 10.06
CA ILE A 55 11.85 12.83 9.14
C ILE A 55 12.06 12.19 7.77
N LYS A 56 11.56 12.83 6.72
CA LYS A 56 11.91 12.48 5.34
C LYS A 56 13.26 13.11 5.00
N LEU A 57 14.24 12.26 4.69
CA LEU A 57 15.58 12.71 4.32
C LEU A 57 15.62 13.04 2.83
N THR A 58 16.20 14.19 2.51
CA THR A 58 16.57 14.57 1.15
C THR A 58 18.07 14.84 1.08
N GLN A 59 18.67 14.56 -0.08
CA GLN A 59 20.10 14.81 -0.28
C GLN A 59 20.38 16.31 -0.21
N GLY A 60 21.44 16.70 0.47
CA GLY A 60 21.82 18.10 0.65
C GLY A 60 21.10 18.81 1.81
N ASP A 61 20.13 18.17 2.45
CA ASP A 61 19.52 18.70 3.66
C ASP A 61 20.41 18.40 4.87
N ASN A 62 21.31 19.33 5.16
CA ASN A 62 22.23 19.26 6.31
C ASN A 62 21.61 19.80 7.61
N ASN A 63 20.37 20.32 7.55
CA ASN A 63 19.70 21.00 8.66
C ASN A 63 18.83 20.05 9.50
N LEU A 64 19.25 18.79 9.66
CA LEU A 64 18.70 18.01 10.76
C LEU A 64 19.05 18.75 12.06
N THR A 65 18.10 19.53 12.59
CA THR A 65 18.09 19.91 13.98
C THR A 65 17.94 18.62 14.78
N ALA A 66 19.10 17.96 15.00
CA ALA A 66 19.17 16.80 15.85
C ALA A 66 18.54 17.16 17.19
N ARG A 67 17.51 16.43 17.62
CA ARG A 67 17.25 16.38 19.04
C ARG A 67 18.56 15.98 19.70
N PRO A 68 18.97 16.65 20.81
CA PRO A 68 20.18 16.27 21.51
C PRO A 68 20.18 14.75 21.64
N ALA A 69 21.29 14.12 21.33
CA ALA A 69 21.40 12.67 21.30
C ALA A 69 20.97 12.13 22.67
N ALA A 70 19.69 11.77 22.82
CA ALA A 70 19.28 10.93 23.91
C ALA A 70 20.15 9.67 23.81
N ALA A 71 20.75 9.23 24.91
CA ALA A 71 21.69 8.12 24.92
C ALA A 71 21.06 6.79 24.43
N ALA A 72 19.75 6.73 24.30
CA ALA A 72 18.99 5.57 23.87
C ALA A 72 17.77 5.93 23.01
N THR A 73 17.38 5.02 22.11
CA THR A 73 16.10 5.01 21.40
C THR A 73 15.12 4.16 22.19
N HIS A 74 13.96 4.72 22.52
CA HIS A 74 12.92 4.03 23.26
C HIS A 74 11.74 3.72 22.34
N LEU A 75 11.37 2.45 22.29
CA LEU A 75 10.28 1.92 21.48
C LEU A 75 9.32 1.16 22.37
N SER A 76 8.05 1.12 22.02
CA SER A 76 7.05 0.24 22.62
C SER A 76 6.34 -0.55 21.52
N ALA A 77 5.98 -1.78 21.83
CA ALA A 77 5.25 -2.63 20.91
C ALA A 77 4.35 -3.60 21.66
N TRP A 78 3.25 -3.99 21.01
CA TRP A 78 2.45 -5.13 21.45
C TRP A 78 3.08 -6.42 20.92
N ARG A 79 2.77 -7.55 21.53
CA ARG A 79 3.15 -8.86 21.01
C ARG A 79 2.48 -9.10 19.65
N GLY A 80 3.21 -9.62 18.70
CA GLY A 80 2.75 -9.80 17.32
C GLY A 80 2.89 -8.57 16.42
N GLU A 81 3.39 -7.44 16.94
CA GLU A 81 3.59 -6.19 16.20
C GLU A 81 4.96 -6.17 15.50
N ARG A 82 5.02 -5.52 14.35
CA ARG A 82 6.27 -5.10 13.73
C ARG A 82 6.64 -3.70 14.20
N CYS A 83 7.60 -3.59 15.07
CA CYS A 83 8.09 -2.31 15.58
C CYS A 83 9.27 -1.80 14.76
N SER A 84 9.24 -0.56 14.32
CA SER A 84 10.29 0.02 13.50
C SER A 84 10.64 1.46 13.86
N THR A 85 11.88 1.86 13.56
CA THR A 85 12.33 3.26 13.67
C THR A 85 13.38 3.58 12.62
N GLN A 86 13.55 4.88 12.35
CA GLN A 86 14.63 5.39 11.52
C GLN A 86 15.69 6.05 12.41
N LEU A 87 16.92 5.58 12.26
CA LEU A 87 18.09 6.30 12.71
C LEU A 87 18.73 7.00 11.51
N VAL A 88 19.56 8.00 11.79
CA VAL A 88 20.27 8.76 10.77
C VAL A 88 21.74 8.86 11.18
N VAL A 89 22.62 8.51 10.27
CA VAL A 89 24.04 8.77 10.42
C VAL A 89 24.46 9.98 9.60
N ARG A 90 25.23 10.87 10.22
CA ARG A 90 25.91 11.99 9.56
C ARG A 90 27.40 11.71 9.58
N ALA A 91 28.06 11.90 8.44
CA ALA A 91 29.49 11.88 8.33
C ALA A 91 30.01 13.29 8.02
N ASN A 92 31.19 13.65 8.53
CA ASN A 92 31.80 14.96 8.28
C ASN A 92 32.55 15.04 6.93
N GLY A 93 32.41 14.03 6.07
CA GLY A 93 33.00 13.94 4.74
C GLY A 93 32.59 12.64 4.04
N PRO A 94 33.13 12.37 2.84
CA PRO A 94 32.90 11.13 2.11
C PRO A 94 33.28 9.90 2.95
N VAL A 95 32.45 8.87 2.90
CA VAL A 95 32.67 7.59 3.59
C VAL A 95 32.51 6.46 2.59
N GLN A 96 33.46 5.54 2.59
CA GLN A 96 33.34 4.27 1.89
C GLN A 96 33.00 3.17 2.90
N GLN A 97 32.20 2.20 2.46
CA GLN A 97 31.81 1.03 3.27
C GLN A 97 31.22 1.39 4.65
N LEU A 98 30.40 2.44 4.70
CA LEU A 98 29.60 2.72 5.88
C LEU A 98 28.74 1.48 6.20
N ARG A 99 28.94 0.89 7.38
CA ARG A 99 28.28 -0.36 7.77
C ARG A 99 27.48 -0.17 9.04
N VAL A 100 26.27 -0.73 9.06
CA VAL A 100 25.45 -0.86 10.26
C VAL A 100 25.39 -2.32 10.69
N THR A 101 25.46 -2.53 12.00
CA THR A 101 25.23 -3.83 12.65
C THR A 101 24.39 -3.65 13.90
N CYS A 102 23.79 -4.72 14.39
CA CYS A 102 22.99 -4.67 15.62
C CYS A 102 23.13 -5.97 16.41
N SER A 103 22.93 -5.89 17.71
CA SER A 103 22.54 -7.04 18.52
C SER A 103 21.02 -7.26 18.40
N GLY A 104 20.54 -8.45 18.74
CA GLY A 104 19.14 -8.58 19.16
C GLY A 104 18.87 -7.72 20.39
N VAL A 105 17.60 -7.42 20.66
CA VAL A 105 17.20 -6.87 21.95
C VAL A 105 16.88 -8.02 22.90
N SER A 106 17.38 -7.98 24.14
CA SER A 106 17.22 -9.05 25.11
C SER A 106 16.75 -8.54 26.47
N ASN A 107 15.95 -9.35 27.16
CA ASN A 107 15.55 -9.16 28.55
C ASN A 107 16.37 -10.05 29.53
N GLY A 108 17.38 -10.74 29.03
CA GLY A 108 18.20 -11.67 29.78
C GLY A 108 17.75 -13.15 29.66
N ALA A 109 16.48 -13.42 29.43
CA ALA A 109 15.94 -14.75 29.19
C ALA A 109 15.68 -14.99 27.69
N ASP A 110 15.05 -14.01 27.04
CA ASP A 110 14.66 -14.07 25.63
C ASP A 110 15.38 -13.00 24.80
N THR A 111 15.47 -13.25 23.50
CA THR A 111 16.05 -12.30 22.54
C THR A 111 15.14 -12.17 21.33
N ILE A 112 14.77 -10.93 20.99
CA ILE A 112 14.04 -10.58 19.77
C ILE A 112 15.08 -10.13 18.73
N PRO A 113 15.12 -10.76 17.55
CA PRO A 113 16.02 -10.35 16.48
C PRO A 113 15.74 -8.92 16.01
N VAL A 114 16.79 -8.17 15.71
CA VAL A 114 16.72 -6.84 15.13
C VAL A 114 17.32 -6.89 13.73
N SER A 115 16.56 -6.45 12.74
CA SER A 115 17.07 -6.22 11.40
C SER A 115 17.44 -4.75 11.21
N VAL A 116 18.56 -4.51 10.51
CA VAL A 116 19.01 -3.17 10.14
C VAL A 116 19.32 -3.10 8.66
N SER A 117 18.90 -2.04 8.02
CA SER A 117 19.05 -1.82 6.58
C SER A 117 19.40 -0.37 6.28
N MET A 118 20.25 -0.14 5.27
CA MET A 118 20.45 1.22 4.76
C MET A 118 19.22 1.67 3.97
N ILE A 119 18.79 2.90 4.18
CA ILE A 119 17.78 3.54 3.35
C ILE A 119 18.48 4.21 2.18
N ARG A 120 18.16 3.78 0.95
CA ARG A 120 18.74 4.31 -0.28
C ARG A 120 17.87 5.45 -0.83
N TYR A 121 18.52 6.33 -1.57
CA TYR A 121 17.88 7.45 -2.23
C TYR A 121 17.35 7.07 -3.60
N THR A 122 16.25 7.70 -3.98
CA THR A 122 15.69 7.71 -5.33
C THR A 122 15.25 9.13 -5.67
N ARG A 123 15.22 9.49 -6.94
CA ARG A 123 14.72 10.81 -7.34
C ARG A 123 13.20 10.86 -7.22
N ALA A 124 12.70 11.91 -6.57
CA ALA A 124 11.28 12.17 -6.40
C ALA A 124 11.01 13.69 -6.44
N ALA A 125 10.13 14.13 -7.32
CA ALA A 125 9.76 15.56 -7.46
C ALA A 125 10.98 16.50 -7.56
N GLY A 126 12.00 16.09 -8.31
CA GLY A 126 13.21 16.88 -8.54
C GLY A 126 14.28 16.79 -7.44
N ALA A 127 14.05 16.09 -6.35
CA ALA A 127 15.01 15.89 -5.26
C ALA A 127 15.37 14.41 -5.09
N ASN A 128 16.59 14.11 -4.65
CA ASN A 128 16.97 12.77 -4.21
C ASN A 128 16.44 12.54 -2.80
N THR A 129 15.54 11.58 -2.65
CA THR A 129 14.77 11.34 -1.44
C THR A 129 15.03 9.93 -0.92
N ALA A 130 15.30 9.79 0.38
CA ALA A 130 15.49 8.51 1.03
C ALA A 130 14.15 7.79 1.20
N ASP A 131 14.00 6.63 0.54
CA ASP A 131 12.74 5.87 0.55
C ASP A 131 12.94 4.36 0.51
N ILE A 132 13.97 3.86 -0.22
CA ILE A 132 14.17 2.43 -0.46
C ILE A 132 14.83 1.79 0.76
N ILE A 133 14.12 0.91 1.45
CA ILE A 133 14.73 0.05 2.49
C ILE A 133 15.42 -1.09 1.77
N SER A 134 16.75 -1.03 1.73
CA SER A 134 17.57 -2.03 1.03
C SER A 134 17.80 -3.26 1.90
N HIS A 135 18.25 -4.35 1.28
CA HIS A 135 18.66 -5.53 2.05
C HIS A 135 20.13 -5.43 2.52
N GLU A 136 20.84 -4.45 2.00
CA GLU A 136 22.26 -4.28 2.29
C GLU A 136 22.45 -3.46 3.59
N PRO A 137 23.25 -3.98 4.55
CA PRO A 137 23.58 -3.25 5.76
C PRO A 137 24.75 -2.27 5.57
N CYS A 138 25.19 -2.04 4.34
CA CYS A 138 26.32 -1.15 4.03
C CYS A 138 26.10 -0.35 2.75
N CYS A 139 26.74 0.82 2.68
CA CYS A 139 26.75 1.66 1.49
C CYS A 139 27.93 2.65 1.53
N ASP A 140 28.19 3.28 0.40
CA ASP A 140 29.07 4.44 0.31
C ASP A 140 28.27 5.73 0.48
N THR A 141 28.89 6.76 1.05
CA THR A 141 28.37 8.14 1.11
C THR A 141 29.42 9.10 0.54
N PRO A 142 29.49 9.20 -0.80
CA PRO A 142 30.60 9.88 -1.46
C PRO A 142 30.66 11.40 -1.18
N ASP A 143 29.61 11.98 -0.70
CA ASP A 143 29.47 13.42 -0.45
C ASP A 143 29.34 13.76 1.06
N GLY A 144 29.48 12.77 1.96
CA GLY A 144 29.32 12.99 3.40
C GLY A 144 27.88 13.34 3.81
N THR A 145 26.89 12.98 2.99
CA THR A 145 25.49 13.25 3.30
C THR A 145 24.93 12.38 4.42
N LEU A 146 23.74 12.76 4.88
CA LEU A 146 22.96 11.96 5.81
C LEU A 146 22.58 10.61 5.18
N ARG A 147 22.62 9.54 5.98
CA ARG A 147 22.10 8.23 5.61
C ARG A 147 21.07 7.76 6.61
N GLY A 148 19.89 7.40 6.11
CA GLY A 148 18.89 6.71 6.90
C GLY A 148 19.26 5.25 7.13
N ILE A 149 18.99 4.80 8.34
CA ILE A 149 19.10 3.41 8.76
C ILE A 149 17.71 3.00 9.24
N TRP A 150 17.15 1.97 8.62
CA TRP A 150 15.91 1.37 9.07
C TRP A 150 16.21 0.29 10.09
N VAL A 151 15.62 0.38 11.26
CA VAL A 151 15.73 -0.59 12.34
C VAL A 151 14.35 -1.20 12.55
N GLN A 152 14.25 -2.52 12.50
CA GLN A 152 12.99 -3.24 12.58
C GLN A 152 13.09 -4.46 13.49
N MET A 153 12.04 -4.72 14.24
CA MET A 153 11.84 -5.87 15.09
C MET A 153 10.45 -6.45 14.86
N ASP A 154 10.36 -7.71 14.52
CA ASP A 154 9.08 -8.44 14.49
C ASP A 154 8.92 -9.08 15.89
N VAL A 155 8.05 -8.50 16.73
CA VAL A 155 7.85 -8.96 18.10
C VAL A 155 7.03 -10.26 18.08
N PRO A 156 7.54 -11.39 18.57
CA PRO A 156 6.79 -12.64 18.58
C PRO A 156 5.47 -12.54 19.37
N GLN A 157 4.45 -13.29 18.96
CA GLN A 157 3.18 -13.33 19.69
C GLN A 157 3.31 -13.91 21.10
N ASP A 158 4.30 -14.75 21.32
CA ASP A 158 4.63 -15.40 22.60
C ASP A 158 5.77 -14.70 23.36
N ALA A 159 6.26 -13.54 22.89
CA ALA A 159 7.27 -12.77 23.58
C ALA A 159 6.84 -12.43 25.01
N ALA A 160 7.75 -12.59 25.99
CA ALA A 160 7.47 -12.18 27.36
C ALA A 160 7.29 -10.65 27.45
N PRO A 161 6.24 -10.16 28.12
CA PRO A 161 6.11 -8.72 28.37
C PRO A 161 7.27 -8.18 29.21
N GLY A 162 7.69 -6.94 28.94
CA GLY A 162 8.74 -6.29 29.71
C GLY A 162 9.78 -5.62 28.84
N ARG A 163 10.89 -5.25 29.47
CA ARG A 163 11.93 -4.42 28.87
C ARG A 163 13.04 -5.26 28.25
N TYR A 164 13.28 -5.02 26.96
CA TYR A 164 14.37 -5.59 26.18
C TYR A 164 15.37 -4.50 25.79
N THR A 165 16.67 -4.82 25.80
CA THR A 165 17.72 -3.86 25.45
C THR A 165 18.69 -4.44 24.44
N GLY A 166 19.19 -3.60 23.55
CA GLY A 166 20.17 -3.96 22.54
C GLY A 166 20.93 -2.74 22.03
N GLN A 167 21.75 -2.94 21.02
CA GLN A 167 22.59 -1.86 20.48
C GLN A 167 22.65 -1.92 18.96
N VAL A 168 22.75 -0.75 18.35
CA VAL A 168 23.06 -0.55 16.93
C VAL A 168 24.42 0.15 16.84
N TRP A 169 25.32 -0.40 16.03
CA TRP A 169 26.65 0.14 15.75
C TRP A 169 26.74 0.58 14.30
N VAL A 170 27.38 1.72 14.10
CA VAL A 170 27.74 2.22 12.78
C VAL A 170 29.25 2.42 12.74
N SER A 171 29.87 1.90 11.70
CA SER A 171 31.33 1.97 11.51
C SER A 171 31.66 2.23 10.04
N ALA A 172 32.85 2.81 9.84
CA ALA A 172 33.44 2.97 8.52
C ALA A 172 34.98 2.98 8.65
N PRO A 173 35.73 2.55 7.62
CA PRO A 173 37.18 2.66 7.61
C PRO A 173 37.64 4.10 7.88
N GLY A 174 38.59 4.25 8.78
CA GLY A 174 39.17 5.57 9.15
C GLY A 174 38.32 6.41 10.09
N CYS A 175 37.12 5.96 10.46
CA CYS A 175 36.23 6.64 11.42
C CYS A 175 36.18 5.90 12.76
N ALA A 176 36.08 6.65 13.85
CA ALA A 176 35.65 6.07 15.13
C ALA A 176 34.21 5.59 14.99
N GLY A 177 33.95 4.33 15.33
CA GLY A 177 32.60 3.77 15.32
C GLY A 177 31.70 4.46 16.35
N VAL A 178 30.41 4.56 16.04
CA VAL A 178 29.38 5.11 16.93
C VAL A 178 28.35 4.05 17.27
N CYS A 179 27.80 4.12 18.47
CA CYS A 179 26.84 3.17 18.99
C CYS A 179 25.61 3.90 19.56
N ARG A 180 24.43 3.27 19.43
CA ARG A 180 23.19 3.72 20.05
C ARG A 180 22.48 2.55 20.70
N SER A 181 22.11 2.73 21.96
CA SER A 181 21.29 1.78 22.68
C SER A 181 19.84 1.84 22.19
N ILE A 182 19.20 0.67 22.10
CA ILE A 182 17.76 0.52 21.85
C ILE A 182 17.14 -0.12 23.07
N THR A 183 16.03 0.44 23.53
CA THR A 183 15.16 -0.15 24.52
C THR A 183 13.80 -0.39 23.89
N LEU A 184 13.32 -1.62 23.94
CA LEU A 184 11.98 -2.01 23.53
C LEU A 184 11.18 -2.42 24.76
N GLU A 185 10.04 -1.78 24.99
CA GLU A 185 9.06 -2.18 26.00
C GLU A 185 7.99 -3.02 25.31
N VAL A 186 7.94 -4.31 25.62
CA VAL A 186 6.92 -5.24 25.11
C VAL A 186 5.73 -5.24 26.03
N SER A 187 4.57 -4.81 25.51
CA SER A 187 3.29 -4.76 26.22
C SER A 187 2.73 -6.18 26.46
N PRO A 188 1.94 -6.40 27.51
CA PRO A 188 1.16 -7.64 27.68
C PRO A 188 0.07 -7.83 26.62
N HIS A 189 -0.36 -6.77 25.95
CA HIS A 189 -1.34 -6.85 24.87
C HIS A 189 -0.78 -7.59 23.65
N GLN A 190 -1.68 -8.14 22.85
CA GLN A 190 -1.32 -8.95 21.68
C GLN A 190 -2.14 -8.53 20.46
N LEU A 191 -1.49 -8.31 19.33
CA LEU A 191 -2.16 -8.22 18.04
C LEU A 191 -2.50 -9.63 17.53
N PRO A 192 -3.68 -9.84 16.95
CA PRO A 192 -3.95 -11.07 16.21
C PRO A 192 -3.02 -11.19 15.00
N ALA A 193 -2.89 -12.39 14.47
CA ALA A 193 -2.14 -12.60 13.23
C ALA A 193 -2.78 -11.83 12.04
N PRO A 194 -2.01 -11.34 11.06
CA PRO A 194 -2.47 -10.41 10.02
C PRO A 194 -3.68 -10.88 9.21
N GLU A 195 -3.84 -12.18 9.01
CA GLU A 195 -5.02 -12.74 8.32
C GLU A 195 -6.33 -12.51 9.08
N LYS A 196 -6.25 -12.27 10.41
CA LYS A 196 -7.39 -12.01 11.29
C LYS A 196 -7.64 -10.51 11.53
N TRP A 197 -6.81 -9.63 10.99
CA TRP A 197 -7.00 -8.19 11.14
C TRP A 197 -8.33 -7.74 10.53
N GLY A 198 -8.97 -6.77 11.18
CA GLY A 198 -10.27 -6.25 10.77
C GLY A 198 -10.19 -5.24 9.63
N MET A 199 -9.04 -4.60 9.43
CA MET A 199 -8.87 -3.58 8.39
C MET A 199 -9.02 -4.19 6.98
N HIS A 200 -9.97 -3.69 6.20
CA HIS A 200 -10.16 -4.07 4.81
C HIS A 200 -9.14 -3.33 3.94
N LEU A 201 -7.92 -3.86 3.90
CA LEU A 201 -6.83 -3.33 3.09
C LEU A 201 -6.98 -3.79 1.64
N ASP A 202 -6.96 -2.84 0.69
CA ASP A 202 -7.05 -3.09 -0.76
C ASP A 202 -5.94 -2.32 -1.50
N LEU A 203 -4.74 -2.88 -1.54
CA LEU A 203 -3.64 -2.39 -2.36
C LEU A 203 -3.60 -3.20 -3.65
N TRP A 204 -3.86 -2.54 -4.80
CA TRP A 204 -3.96 -3.24 -6.09
C TRP A 204 -2.62 -3.79 -6.55
N GLN A 205 -2.60 -5.07 -6.94
CA GLN A 205 -1.41 -5.77 -7.36
C GLN A 205 -1.23 -5.69 -8.88
N HIS A 206 0.03 -5.51 -9.31
CA HIS A 206 0.44 -5.42 -10.72
C HIS A 206 1.48 -6.49 -11.05
N PRO A 207 1.08 -7.76 -11.26
CA PRO A 207 2.01 -8.87 -11.48
C PRO A 207 2.87 -8.68 -12.74
N GLN A 208 2.35 -8.00 -13.77
CA GLN A 208 3.08 -7.76 -15.02
C GLN A 208 4.35 -6.93 -14.84
N ALA A 209 4.34 -5.99 -13.88
CA ALA A 209 5.53 -5.20 -13.55
C ALA A 209 6.68 -6.08 -13.03
N VAL A 210 6.36 -7.17 -12.31
CA VAL A 210 7.34 -8.13 -11.82
C VAL A 210 7.92 -8.95 -12.96
N ALA A 211 7.07 -9.44 -13.87
CA ALA A 211 7.52 -10.20 -15.04
C ALA A 211 8.47 -9.37 -15.91
N ARG A 212 8.08 -8.13 -16.24
CA ARG A 212 8.92 -7.22 -17.01
C ARG A 212 10.25 -6.92 -16.33
N TRP A 213 10.20 -6.54 -15.05
CA TRP A 213 11.42 -6.16 -14.34
C TRP A 213 12.46 -7.26 -14.30
N HIS A 214 12.02 -8.51 -14.16
CA HIS A 214 12.89 -9.68 -14.05
C HIS A 214 13.12 -10.39 -15.38
N ASP A 215 12.52 -9.90 -16.46
CA ASP A 215 12.61 -10.51 -17.81
C ASP A 215 12.22 -12.00 -17.81
N VAL A 216 11.08 -12.29 -17.21
CA VAL A 216 10.52 -13.65 -17.15
C VAL A 216 9.16 -13.72 -17.84
N THR A 217 8.81 -14.90 -18.32
CA THR A 217 7.50 -15.14 -18.95
C THR A 217 6.40 -14.96 -17.90
N PRO A 218 5.38 -14.11 -18.15
CA PRO A 218 4.24 -13.98 -17.26
C PRO A 218 3.59 -15.35 -16.97
N TRP A 219 3.20 -15.55 -15.73
CA TRP A 219 2.53 -16.77 -15.24
C TRP A 219 3.37 -18.05 -15.27
N SER A 220 4.69 -17.95 -15.57
CA SER A 220 5.62 -19.07 -15.44
C SER A 220 5.92 -19.40 -13.97
N PRO A 221 6.47 -20.59 -13.66
CA PRO A 221 6.93 -20.93 -12.33
C PRO A 221 7.93 -19.92 -11.76
N GLU A 222 8.82 -19.38 -12.61
CA GLU A 222 9.81 -18.35 -12.24
C GLU A 222 9.11 -17.04 -11.85
N HIS A 223 8.07 -16.64 -12.61
CA HIS A 223 7.29 -15.45 -12.28
C HIS A 223 6.61 -15.58 -10.91
N PHE A 224 5.94 -16.71 -10.65
CA PHE A 224 5.34 -16.96 -9.33
C PHE A 224 6.38 -17.03 -8.21
N ALA A 225 7.58 -17.57 -8.47
CA ALA A 225 8.66 -17.56 -7.48
C ALA A 225 9.09 -16.14 -7.09
N LEU A 226 9.14 -15.20 -8.06
CA LEU A 226 9.46 -13.79 -7.84
C LEU A 226 8.32 -13.00 -7.18
N LEU A 227 7.07 -13.33 -7.51
CA LEU A 227 5.88 -12.75 -6.88
C LEU A 227 5.73 -13.15 -5.42
N ARG A 228 6.08 -14.38 -5.06
CA ARG A 228 5.83 -14.96 -3.74
C ARG A 228 6.33 -14.09 -2.57
N PRO A 229 7.59 -13.68 -2.49
CA PRO A 229 8.04 -12.86 -1.36
C PRO A 229 7.35 -11.49 -1.31
N LEU A 230 7.05 -10.90 -2.48
CA LEU A 230 6.38 -9.61 -2.59
C LEU A 230 4.92 -9.69 -2.12
N MET A 231 4.18 -10.74 -2.52
CA MET A 231 2.78 -10.95 -2.12
C MET A 231 2.67 -11.42 -0.67
N LYS A 232 3.65 -12.17 -0.14
CA LYS A 232 3.73 -12.48 1.30
C LYS A 232 3.88 -11.23 2.15
N ARG A 233 4.76 -10.29 1.76
CA ARG A 233 4.87 -8.99 2.42
C ARG A 233 3.53 -8.26 2.48
N LEU A 234 2.77 -8.32 1.40
CA LEU A 234 1.44 -7.72 1.31
C LEU A 234 0.43 -8.42 2.24
N ALA A 235 0.43 -9.75 2.26
CA ALA A 235 -0.40 -10.55 3.18
C ALA A 235 -0.07 -10.27 4.66
N GLU A 236 1.22 -10.14 4.99
CA GLU A 236 1.71 -9.78 6.33
C GLU A 236 1.30 -8.35 6.75
N ALA A 237 0.92 -7.49 5.82
CA ALA A 237 0.31 -6.19 6.09
C ALA A 237 -1.22 -6.25 6.20
N GLY A 238 -1.83 -7.44 6.15
CA GLY A 238 -3.27 -7.62 6.34
C GLY A 238 -4.12 -7.43 5.09
N GLN A 239 -3.55 -7.52 3.87
CA GLN A 239 -4.31 -7.42 2.60
C GLN A 239 -5.53 -8.34 2.57
N LYS A 240 -6.67 -7.83 2.07
CA LYS A 240 -7.92 -8.57 1.97
C LYS A 240 -8.37 -8.83 0.54
N CYS A 241 -7.86 -8.09 -0.43
CA CYS A 241 -8.34 -8.11 -1.81
C CYS A 241 -7.31 -8.69 -2.78
N ILE A 242 -7.77 -9.50 -3.72
CA ILE A 242 -7.00 -9.98 -4.87
C ILE A 242 -7.44 -9.15 -6.08
N THR A 243 -6.54 -8.39 -6.69
CA THR A 243 -6.82 -7.59 -7.88
C THR A 243 -6.72 -8.46 -9.12
N CYS A 244 -7.82 -8.58 -9.87
CA CYS A 244 -7.89 -9.31 -11.14
C CYS A 244 -8.39 -8.39 -12.25
N THR A 245 -7.97 -8.65 -13.49
CA THR A 245 -8.47 -7.96 -14.68
C THR A 245 -9.26 -8.90 -15.57
N LEU A 246 -10.50 -8.52 -15.92
CA LEU A 246 -11.37 -9.30 -16.80
C LEU A 246 -11.06 -9.07 -18.28
N LEU A 247 -10.36 -7.98 -18.60
CA LEU A 247 -10.06 -7.54 -19.96
C LEU A 247 -8.78 -6.70 -20.01
N ASP A 248 -8.26 -6.49 -21.20
CA ASP A 248 -7.06 -5.71 -21.44
C ASP A 248 -7.27 -4.24 -21.03
N GLU A 249 -6.24 -3.66 -20.42
CA GLU A 249 -6.19 -2.22 -20.10
C GLU A 249 -7.44 -1.71 -19.36
N ALA A 250 -7.82 -2.40 -18.28
CA ALA A 250 -8.95 -2.02 -17.45
C ALA A 250 -8.89 -0.55 -17.01
N TRP A 251 -7.69 0.00 -16.85
CA TRP A 251 -7.40 1.38 -16.42
C TRP A 251 -6.82 2.29 -17.51
N ASN A 252 -6.96 1.95 -18.79
CA ASN A 252 -6.65 2.82 -19.92
C ASN A 252 -5.20 3.35 -19.95
N GLY A 253 -4.21 2.48 -19.77
CA GLY A 253 -2.80 2.87 -19.86
C GLY A 253 -2.31 3.80 -18.74
N GLN A 254 -2.94 3.75 -17.57
CA GLN A 254 -2.49 4.49 -16.38
C GLN A 254 -1.22 3.89 -15.77
N THR A 255 -0.83 2.68 -16.19
CA THR A 255 0.36 1.97 -15.73
C THR A 255 1.48 2.04 -16.76
N TYR A 256 2.75 1.87 -16.32
CA TYR A 256 3.89 1.77 -17.25
C TYR A 256 3.79 0.52 -18.11
N ASP A 257 3.45 -0.59 -17.49
CA ASP A 257 3.28 -1.86 -18.19
C ASP A 257 1.89 -1.93 -18.83
N TRP A 258 1.82 -2.53 -20.02
CA TRP A 258 0.57 -3.00 -20.55
C TRP A 258 -0.07 -3.98 -19.56
N PHE A 259 -1.33 -3.78 -19.24
CA PHE A 259 -2.04 -4.63 -18.31
C PHE A 259 -3.01 -5.54 -19.06
N PRO A 260 -2.61 -6.79 -19.42
CA PRO A 260 -3.48 -7.72 -20.12
C PRO A 260 -4.63 -8.17 -19.22
N GLY A 261 -5.74 -8.54 -19.85
CA GLY A 261 -6.80 -9.26 -19.16
C GLY A 261 -6.34 -10.65 -18.75
N MET A 262 -6.71 -11.07 -17.55
CA MET A 262 -6.46 -12.41 -17.04
C MET A 262 -7.50 -13.42 -17.57
N VAL A 263 -8.52 -12.94 -18.27
CA VAL A 263 -9.51 -13.74 -18.98
C VAL A 263 -9.32 -13.49 -20.47
N ARG A 264 -9.15 -14.56 -21.25
CA ARG A 264 -9.07 -14.46 -22.71
C ARG A 264 -10.46 -14.54 -23.30
N TRP A 265 -10.84 -13.53 -24.08
CA TRP A 265 -12.09 -13.48 -24.82
C TRP A 265 -11.85 -13.99 -26.25
N ILE A 266 -12.56 -15.04 -26.66
CA ILE A 266 -12.37 -15.72 -27.95
C ILE A 266 -13.71 -15.84 -28.65
N ARG A 267 -13.84 -15.22 -29.82
CA ARG A 267 -15.00 -15.44 -30.68
C ARG A 267 -14.71 -16.61 -31.61
N GLY A 268 -15.43 -17.71 -31.43
CA GLY A 268 -15.29 -18.91 -32.29
C GLY A 268 -15.73 -18.64 -33.73
N LYS A 269 -15.36 -19.54 -34.64
CA LYS A 269 -15.80 -19.50 -36.06
C LYS A 269 -17.32 -19.55 -36.23
N ASP A 270 -18.03 -20.07 -35.24
CA ASP A 270 -19.48 -20.10 -35.13
C ASP A 270 -20.09 -18.77 -34.61
N GLY A 271 -19.25 -17.76 -34.36
CA GLY A 271 -19.65 -16.46 -33.82
C GLY A 271 -19.92 -16.45 -32.32
N VAL A 272 -19.81 -17.58 -31.62
CA VAL A 272 -20.05 -17.67 -30.17
C VAL A 272 -18.82 -17.23 -29.40
N MET A 273 -19.03 -16.40 -28.38
CA MET A 273 -17.97 -15.97 -27.47
C MET A 273 -17.65 -17.08 -26.45
N ARG A 274 -16.38 -17.37 -26.26
CA ARG A 274 -15.82 -18.32 -25.29
C ARG A 274 -14.80 -17.60 -24.41
N TYR A 275 -14.57 -18.10 -23.21
CA TYR A 275 -13.70 -17.48 -22.22
C TYR A 275 -12.71 -18.51 -21.69
N ASP A 276 -11.42 -18.14 -21.69
CA ASP A 276 -10.36 -18.95 -21.09
C ASP A 276 -9.88 -18.28 -19.81
N TYR A 277 -10.02 -19.00 -18.70
CA TYR A 277 -9.73 -18.54 -17.34
C TYR A 277 -8.38 -19.03 -16.80
N ALA A 278 -7.52 -19.63 -17.61
CA ALA A 278 -6.31 -20.29 -17.13
C ALA A 278 -5.38 -19.34 -16.34
N GLU A 279 -5.16 -18.12 -16.85
CA GLU A 279 -4.32 -17.12 -16.19
C GLU A 279 -5.01 -16.55 -14.94
N PHE A 280 -6.30 -16.33 -15.00
CA PHE A 280 -7.13 -15.90 -13.87
C PHE A 280 -7.08 -16.91 -12.73
N ASP A 281 -7.29 -18.18 -13.03
CA ASP A 281 -7.27 -19.28 -12.06
C ASP A 281 -5.90 -19.45 -11.42
N ALA A 282 -4.83 -19.38 -12.22
CA ALA A 282 -3.47 -19.49 -11.72
C ALA A 282 -3.16 -18.37 -10.73
N TRP A 283 -3.55 -17.12 -11.07
CA TRP A 283 -3.35 -15.97 -10.20
C TRP A 283 -4.17 -16.04 -8.91
N VAL A 284 -5.47 -16.30 -9.02
CA VAL A 284 -6.35 -16.36 -7.84
C VAL A 284 -5.95 -17.52 -6.94
N SER A 285 -5.67 -18.72 -7.49
CA SER A 285 -5.21 -19.85 -6.68
C SER A 285 -3.90 -19.55 -5.95
N PHE A 286 -2.93 -18.93 -6.63
CA PHE A 286 -1.68 -18.52 -6.01
C PHE A 286 -1.92 -17.56 -4.84
N MET A 287 -2.69 -16.50 -5.05
CA MET A 287 -2.96 -15.49 -4.02
C MET A 287 -3.80 -16.05 -2.86
N HIS A 288 -4.83 -16.85 -3.17
CA HIS A 288 -5.76 -17.38 -2.19
C HIS A 288 -5.17 -18.55 -1.40
N ASP A 289 -4.59 -19.54 -2.09
CA ASP A 289 -4.21 -20.81 -1.49
C ASP A 289 -2.77 -20.79 -0.96
N GLU A 290 -1.84 -20.18 -1.71
CA GLU A 290 -0.43 -20.18 -1.35
C GLU A 290 -0.04 -18.95 -0.51
N ILE A 291 -0.48 -17.75 -0.91
CA ILE A 291 -0.17 -16.50 -0.20
C ILE A 291 -1.07 -16.31 1.02
N GLY A 292 -2.32 -16.77 0.95
CA GLY A 292 -3.26 -16.72 2.06
C GLY A 292 -4.18 -15.49 2.07
N ILE A 293 -4.27 -14.72 0.99
CA ILE A 293 -5.20 -13.60 0.84
C ILE A 293 -6.55 -14.17 0.40
N ARG A 294 -7.48 -14.37 1.33
CA ARG A 294 -8.72 -15.14 1.14
C ARG A 294 -10.01 -14.32 1.22
N GLY A 295 -9.91 -13.00 1.22
CA GLY A 295 -11.06 -12.11 1.36
C GLY A 295 -11.80 -11.90 0.04
N GLN A 296 -11.69 -10.72 -0.53
CA GLN A 296 -12.39 -10.30 -1.74
C GLN A 296 -11.56 -10.60 -3.00
N ILE A 297 -12.21 -11.03 -4.08
CA ILE A 297 -11.65 -11.14 -5.43
C ILE A 297 -12.23 -9.97 -6.23
N SER A 298 -11.42 -8.95 -6.48
CA SER A 298 -11.81 -7.70 -7.15
C SER A 298 -11.54 -7.81 -8.65
N CYS A 299 -12.62 -7.98 -9.43
CA CYS A 299 -12.56 -8.23 -10.88
C CYS A 299 -12.79 -6.94 -11.67
N TYR A 300 -11.75 -6.30 -12.16
CA TYR A 300 -11.77 -5.09 -12.98
C TYR A 300 -11.88 -5.46 -14.46
N THR A 301 -12.80 -4.97 -15.26
CA THR A 301 -14.00 -4.21 -14.93
C THR A 301 -15.05 -4.40 -16.05
N MET A 302 -16.31 -4.29 -15.72
CA MET A 302 -17.38 -4.26 -16.74
C MET A 302 -17.50 -2.90 -17.45
N ILE A 303 -16.83 -1.86 -16.95
CA ILE A 303 -16.93 -0.49 -17.48
C ILE A 303 -15.52 0.07 -17.72
N PRO A 304 -14.77 -0.47 -18.70
CA PRO A 304 -13.45 0.06 -19.01
C PRO A 304 -13.55 1.51 -19.49
N TRP A 305 -12.46 2.28 -19.32
CA TRP A 305 -12.46 3.70 -19.65
C TRP A 305 -12.79 3.96 -21.14
N HIS A 306 -12.35 3.08 -22.04
CA HIS A 306 -12.65 3.17 -23.48
C HIS A 306 -14.03 2.62 -23.87
N LEU A 307 -14.77 2.00 -22.93
CA LEU A 307 -16.02 1.29 -23.22
C LEU A 307 -15.88 0.26 -24.34
N SER A 308 -14.72 -0.38 -24.44
CA SER A 308 -14.39 -1.32 -25.51
C SER A 308 -13.77 -2.58 -24.91
N VAL A 309 -14.19 -3.73 -25.41
CA VAL A 309 -13.69 -5.05 -25.02
C VAL A 309 -12.99 -5.68 -26.22
N LYS A 310 -11.72 -6.03 -26.05
CA LYS A 310 -10.90 -6.70 -27.05
C LYS A 310 -11.10 -8.21 -26.94
N PHE A 311 -11.13 -8.89 -28.07
CA PHE A 311 -11.24 -10.34 -28.16
C PHE A 311 -10.46 -10.87 -29.36
N TYR A 312 -10.08 -12.16 -29.32
CA TYR A 312 -9.50 -12.85 -30.47
C TYR A 312 -10.63 -13.45 -31.30
N ASP A 313 -10.59 -13.23 -32.62
CA ASP A 313 -11.57 -13.77 -33.57
C ASP A 313 -10.94 -14.91 -34.36
N GLU A 314 -11.41 -16.14 -34.14
CA GLU A 314 -10.92 -17.33 -34.84
C GLU A 314 -11.26 -17.33 -36.34
N ALA A 315 -12.32 -16.64 -36.75
CA ALA A 315 -12.71 -16.59 -38.17
C ALA A 315 -11.71 -15.74 -38.99
N THR A 316 -11.24 -14.64 -38.42
CA THR A 316 -10.28 -13.72 -39.05
C THR A 316 -8.85 -13.96 -38.60
N GLN A 317 -8.63 -14.81 -37.59
CA GLN A 317 -7.33 -15.05 -36.92
C GLN A 317 -6.64 -13.78 -36.47
N SER A 318 -7.41 -12.81 -35.95
CA SER A 318 -6.92 -11.51 -35.53
C SER A 318 -7.68 -10.98 -34.32
N TYR A 319 -7.12 -9.98 -33.64
CA TYR A 319 -7.82 -9.30 -32.59
C TYR A 319 -8.80 -8.29 -33.15
N ALA A 320 -9.98 -8.23 -32.55
CA ALA A 320 -11.03 -7.27 -32.80
C ALA A 320 -11.51 -6.65 -31.48
N SER A 321 -12.35 -5.62 -31.55
CA SER A 321 -12.93 -4.98 -30.37
C SER A 321 -14.41 -4.70 -30.56
N ILE A 322 -15.17 -4.83 -29.48
CA ILE A 322 -16.58 -4.43 -29.42
C ILE A 322 -16.68 -3.22 -28.49
N LYS A 323 -17.24 -2.12 -29.02
CA LYS A 323 -17.62 -0.98 -28.17
C LYS A 323 -19.00 -1.26 -27.58
N ALA A 324 -19.12 -1.18 -26.27
CA ALA A 324 -20.35 -1.45 -25.54
C ALA A 324 -20.54 -0.40 -24.42
N THR A 325 -21.50 0.49 -24.62
CA THR A 325 -21.83 1.53 -23.63
C THR A 325 -22.82 0.95 -22.62
N PRO A 326 -22.56 1.06 -21.30
CA PRO A 326 -23.50 0.58 -20.28
C PRO A 326 -24.91 1.12 -20.48
N GLY A 327 -25.90 0.21 -20.37
CA GLY A 327 -27.32 0.52 -20.57
C GLY A 327 -27.79 0.40 -22.03
N THR A 328 -26.95 -0.02 -22.98
CA THR A 328 -27.37 -0.31 -24.34
C THR A 328 -27.57 -1.82 -24.58
N PRO A 329 -28.38 -2.22 -25.59
CA PRO A 329 -28.54 -3.63 -25.93
C PRO A 329 -27.21 -4.35 -26.28
N GLU A 330 -26.26 -3.64 -26.88
CA GLU A 330 -24.94 -4.16 -27.23
C GLU A 330 -24.14 -4.49 -25.97
N TYR A 331 -24.28 -3.67 -24.93
CA TYR A 331 -23.64 -3.93 -23.63
C TYR A 331 -24.22 -5.18 -22.96
N GLU A 332 -25.52 -5.32 -22.96
CA GLU A 332 -26.20 -6.51 -22.43
C GLU A 332 -25.82 -7.77 -23.23
N ALA A 333 -25.87 -7.70 -24.56
CA ALA A 333 -25.52 -8.80 -25.44
C ALA A 333 -24.08 -9.29 -25.24
N LEU A 334 -23.17 -8.39 -24.88
CA LEU A 334 -21.76 -8.70 -24.58
C LEU A 334 -21.58 -9.31 -23.18
N TRP A 335 -22.16 -8.66 -22.16
CA TRP A 335 -21.84 -8.99 -20.77
C TRP A 335 -22.74 -10.07 -20.17
N ALA A 336 -23.98 -10.23 -20.58
CA ALA A 336 -24.88 -11.23 -20.03
C ALA A 336 -24.38 -12.68 -20.25
N PRO A 337 -23.90 -13.08 -21.45
CA PRO A 337 -23.30 -14.39 -21.63
C PRO A 337 -22.02 -14.58 -20.78
N PHE A 338 -21.15 -13.58 -20.72
CA PHE A 338 -19.95 -13.61 -19.88
C PHE A 338 -20.29 -13.81 -18.40
N LEU A 339 -21.22 -13.03 -17.88
CA LEU A 339 -21.60 -13.10 -16.46
C LEU A 339 -22.13 -14.49 -16.08
N ARG A 340 -22.95 -15.11 -16.95
CA ARG A 340 -23.46 -16.47 -16.71
C ARG A 340 -22.35 -17.50 -16.69
N ASP A 341 -21.45 -17.45 -17.68
CA ASP A 341 -20.31 -18.37 -17.80
C ASP A 341 -19.34 -18.17 -16.62
N PHE A 342 -18.94 -16.92 -16.36
CA PHE A 342 -18.02 -16.58 -15.27
C PHE A 342 -18.61 -16.91 -13.90
N HIS A 343 -19.92 -16.69 -13.70
CA HIS A 343 -20.58 -17.05 -12.44
C HIS A 343 -20.55 -18.56 -12.21
N GLN A 344 -20.85 -19.35 -13.23
CA GLN A 344 -20.76 -20.81 -13.15
C GLN A 344 -19.33 -21.27 -12.87
N HIS A 345 -18.34 -20.68 -13.55
CA HIS A 345 -16.92 -20.95 -13.32
C HIS A 345 -16.52 -20.65 -11.88
N MET A 346 -16.86 -19.47 -11.36
CA MET A 346 -16.53 -19.04 -10.00
C MET A 346 -17.26 -19.89 -8.92
N GLN A 347 -18.47 -20.37 -9.22
CA GLN A 347 -19.17 -21.34 -8.34
C GLN A 347 -18.42 -22.67 -8.28
N ALA A 348 -18.00 -23.18 -9.41
CA ALA A 348 -17.23 -24.43 -9.49
C ALA A 348 -15.89 -24.36 -8.73
N ARG A 349 -15.30 -23.16 -8.66
CA ARG A 349 -14.06 -22.88 -7.89
C ARG A 349 -14.31 -22.57 -6.41
N GLY A 350 -15.57 -22.40 -5.98
CA GLY A 350 -15.92 -21.98 -4.61
C GLY A 350 -15.58 -20.51 -4.31
N TRP A 351 -15.47 -19.67 -5.32
CA TRP A 351 -15.07 -18.27 -5.19
C TRP A 351 -16.22 -17.26 -5.39
N ALA A 352 -17.40 -17.71 -5.83
CA ALA A 352 -18.49 -16.82 -6.25
C ALA A 352 -18.87 -15.80 -5.17
N GLU A 353 -19.06 -16.20 -3.92
CA GLU A 353 -19.46 -15.34 -2.81
C GLU A 353 -18.39 -14.30 -2.39
N LYS A 354 -17.15 -14.50 -2.82
CA LYS A 354 -16.02 -13.58 -2.58
C LYS A 354 -15.78 -12.62 -3.74
N THR A 355 -16.46 -12.85 -4.88
CA THR A 355 -16.26 -12.08 -6.10
C THR A 355 -16.98 -10.76 -6.05
N CYS A 356 -16.22 -9.69 -6.33
CA CYS A 356 -16.75 -8.36 -6.60
C CYS A 356 -16.42 -7.97 -8.04
N ILE A 357 -17.41 -7.58 -8.82
CA ILE A 357 -17.17 -6.79 -10.02
C ILE A 357 -16.72 -5.41 -9.55
N ALA A 358 -15.49 -5.05 -9.89
CA ALA A 358 -14.86 -3.83 -9.42
C ALA A 358 -14.90 -2.74 -10.49
N ILE A 359 -15.23 -1.52 -10.07
CA ILE A 359 -15.50 -0.37 -10.94
C ILE A 359 -14.71 0.82 -10.40
N ASP A 360 -14.00 1.51 -11.29
CA ASP A 360 -13.12 2.63 -10.97
C ASP A 360 -13.70 3.94 -11.51
N GLU A 361 -14.21 4.80 -10.62
CA GLU A 361 -14.67 6.18 -10.86
C GLU A 361 -15.56 6.37 -12.11
N ARG A 362 -16.61 5.55 -12.24
CA ARG A 362 -17.50 5.62 -13.40
C ARG A 362 -18.84 6.32 -13.07
N PRO A 363 -19.51 6.93 -14.08
CA PRO A 363 -20.81 7.58 -13.88
C PRO A 363 -21.85 6.65 -13.27
N ASP A 364 -22.66 7.16 -12.35
CA ASP A 364 -23.72 6.40 -11.65
C ASP A 364 -24.63 5.62 -12.60
N ALA A 365 -25.02 6.21 -13.73
CA ALA A 365 -25.89 5.54 -14.71
C ALA A 365 -25.24 4.27 -15.28
N TYR A 366 -23.93 4.29 -15.52
CA TYR A 366 -23.17 3.15 -16.01
C TYR A 366 -23.04 2.06 -14.94
N VAL A 367 -22.78 2.48 -13.69
CA VAL A 367 -22.69 1.55 -12.57
C VAL A 367 -24.04 0.87 -12.34
N ARG A 368 -25.18 1.59 -12.40
CA ARG A 368 -26.52 0.99 -12.28
C ARG A 368 -26.80 -0.03 -13.38
N ALA A 369 -26.42 0.25 -14.62
CA ALA A 369 -26.58 -0.70 -15.72
C ALA A 369 -25.78 -1.99 -15.48
N ALA A 370 -24.52 -1.88 -15.04
CA ALA A 370 -23.71 -3.04 -14.69
C ALA A 370 -24.28 -3.82 -13.50
N MET A 371 -24.73 -3.12 -12.44
CA MET A 371 -25.38 -3.74 -11.27
C MET A 371 -26.61 -4.54 -11.65
N ALA A 372 -27.44 -4.02 -12.57
CA ALA A 372 -28.64 -4.71 -13.02
C ALA A 372 -28.29 -6.06 -13.69
N LEU A 373 -27.32 -6.07 -14.60
CA LEU A 373 -26.86 -7.30 -15.26
C LEU A 373 -26.22 -8.29 -14.28
N VAL A 374 -25.39 -7.81 -13.34
CA VAL A 374 -24.79 -8.67 -12.31
C VAL A 374 -25.89 -9.31 -11.45
N LYS A 375 -26.88 -8.55 -11.02
CA LYS A 375 -28.00 -9.06 -10.22
C LYS A 375 -28.80 -10.14 -10.96
N GLU A 376 -28.97 -9.98 -12.27
CA GLU A 376 -29.75 -10.91 -13.10
C GLU A 376 -28.96 -12.18 -13.46
N HIS A 377 -27.71 -12.04 -13.82
CA HIS A 377 -26.94 -13.12 -14.45
C HIS A 377 -25.85 -13.74 -13.55
N ALA A 378 -25.47 -13.05 -12.47
CA ALA A 378 -24.44 -13.51 -11.54
C ALA A 378 -24.79 -13.09 -10.08
N PRO A 379 -25.91 -13.53 -9.52
CA PRO A 379 -26.48 -12.99 -8.28
C PRO A 379 -25.61 -13.19 -7.02
N ALA A 380 -24.66 -14.12 -7.04
CA ALA A 380 -23.69 -14.28 -5.96
C ALA A 380 -22.60 -13.20 -5.96
N PHE A 381 -22.38 -12.53 -7.09
CA PHE A 381 -21.36 -11.47 -7.18
C PHE A 381 -21.85 -10.18 -6.53
N ARG A 382 -20.90 -9.44 -6.00
CA ARG A 382 -21.11 -8.13 -5.40
C ARG A 382 -20.45 -7.05 -6.25
N ILE A 383 -20.68 -5.79 -5.91
CA ILE A 383 -20.05 -4.65 -6.59
C ILE A 383 -19.10 -3.96 -5.60
N ALA A 384 -17.87 -3.71 -6.05
CA ALA A 384 -16.92 -2.81 -5.41
C ALA A 384 -16.72 -1.56 -6.29
N SER A 385 -16.64 -0.37 -5.71
CA SER A 385 -16.43 0.84 -6.49
C SER A 385 -15.59 1.87 -5.75
N ALA A 386 -14.53 2.33 -6.40
CA ALA A 386 -13.88 3.59 -6.04
C ALA A 386 -14.71 4.75 -6.62
N VAL A 387 -14.86 5.84 -5.86
CA VAL A 387 -15.66 7.00 -6.26
C VAL A 387 -14.99 8.28 -5.78
N ASP A 388 -14.99 9.33 -6.61
CA ASP A 388 -14.50 10.63 -6.19
C ASP A 388 -15.31 11.13 -4.97
N LYS A 389 -16.62 11.07 -5.05
CA LYS A 389 -17.53 11.48 -3.97
C LYS A 389 -18.76 10.57 -3.85
N PRO A 390 -19.33 10.45 -2.65
CA PRO A 390 -20.57 9.72 -2.43
C PRO A 390 -21.72 10.23 -3.31
N SER A 391 -22.54 9.31 -3.78
CA SER A 391 -23.77 9.55 -4.57
C SER A 391 -24.93 8.70 -4.03
N ALA A 392 -26.05 8.71 -4.72
CA ALA A 392 -27.17 7.84 -4.40
C ALA A 392 -26.81 6.33 -4.45
N LEU A 393 -25.82 5.96 -5.29
CA LEU A 393 -25.32 4.57 -5.39
C LEU A 393 -24.55 4.12 -4.15
N THR A 394 -24.05 5.03 -3.35
CA THR A 394 -23.24 4.69 -2.16
C THR A 394 -24.02 3.77 -1.20
N ARG A 395 -25.36 3.89 -1.13
CA ARG A 395 -26.19 2.96 -0.33
C ARG A 395 -26.28 1.56 -0.92
N GLU A 396 -26.22 1.43 -2.24
CA GLU A 396 -26.50 0.19 -2.97
C GLU A 396 -25.27 -0.69 -3.12
N VAL A 397 -24.12 -0.09 -3.45
CA VAL A 397 -22.85 -0.78 -3.68
C VAL A 397 -22.36 -1.48 -2.41
N TYR A 398 -21.85 -2.71 -2.53
CA TYR A 398 -21.39 -3.51 -1.40
C TYR A 398 -20.11 -2.94 -0.77
N ASN A 399 -19.04 -2.77 -1.55
CA ASN A 399 -17.79 -2.18 -1.09
C ASN A 399 -17.59 -0.83 -1.79
N ILE A 400 -17.47 0.25 -1.03
CA ILE A 400 -17.29 1.59 -1.58
C ILE A 400 -16.07 2.27 -0.97
N SER A 401 -15.28 2.92 -1.83
CA SER A 401 -14.10 3.69 -1.45
C SER A 401 -14.23 5.11 -2.00
N PRO A 402 -14.75 6.08 -1.23
CA PRO A 402 -14.64 7.49 -1.60
C PRO A 402 -13.23 8.02 -1.36
N VAL A 403 -12.85 9.09 -2.08
CA VAL A 403 -11.62 9.80 -1.79
C VAL A 403 -11.64 10.36 -0.35
N LEU A 404 -10.48 10.43 0.31
CA LEU A 404 -10.33 10.82 1.72
C LEU A 404 -11.16 12.06 2.08
N THR A 405 -11.18 13.08 1.24
CA THR A 405 -11.89 14.34 1.48
C THR A 405 -13.41 14.21 1.54
N HIS A 406 -13.97 13.10 1.09
CA HIS A 406 -15.38 12.75 1.10
C HIS A 406 -15.70 11.52 1.96
N ALA A 407 -14.72 11.02 2.71
CA ALA A 407 -14.88 9.89 3.63
C ALA A 407 -15.18 10.34 5.07
N GLY A 408 -15.32 9.42 5.97
CA GLY A 408 -15.47 9.67 7.41
C GLY A 408 -16.75 10.42 7.75
N SER A 409 -16.62 11.50 8.52
CA SER A 409 -17.75 12.30 9.01
C SER A 409 -18.65 12.83 7.89
N ALA A 410 -18.13 13.01 6.67
CA ALA A 410 -18.93 13.41 5.52
C ALA A 410 -19.98 12.36 5.11
N LEU A 411 -19.78 11.09 5.49
CA LEU A 411 -20.73 10.00 5.26
C LEU A 411 -21.83 9.94 6.33
N GLY A 412 -21.58 10.46 7.52
CA GLY A 412 -22.57 10.61 8.60
C GLY A 412 -23.37 9.35 8.90
N GLU A 413 -24.71 9.47 8.82
CA GLU A 413 -25.64 8.37 9.06
C GLU A 413 -25.49 7.22 8.06
N LEU A 414 -25.13 7.54 6.82
CA LEU A 414 -24.94 6.56 5.76
C LEU A 414 -23.88 5.49 6.15
N LEU A 415 -22.82 5.87 6.85
CA LEU A 415 -21.81 4.91 7.31
C LEU A 415 -22.40 3.90 8.30
N ARG A 416 -23.25 4.37 9.24
CA ARG A 416 -23.94 3.47 10.19
C ARG A 416 -24.92 2.53 9.49
N GLU A 417 -25.70 3.04 8.54
CA GLU A 417 -26.63 2.24 7.73
C GLU A 417 -25.89 1.15 6.94
N ARG A 418 -24.76 1.51 6.30
CA ARG A 418 -23.94 0.56 5.53
C ARG A 418 -23.36 -0.52 6.41
N LYS A 419 -22.82 -0.16 7.57
CA LYS A 419 -22.27 -1.10 8.55
C LYS A 419 -23.32 -2.05 9.08
N ALA A 420 -24.53 -1.55 9.41
CA ALA A 420 -25.67 -2.38 9.82
C ALA A 420 -26.11 -3.35 8.72
N ALA A 421 -25.94 -2.99 7.46
CA ALA A 421 -26.24 -3.84 6.29
C ALA A 421 -25.06 -4.80 5.92
N GLY A 422 -24.00 -4.87 6.70
CA GLY A 422 -22.84 -5.71 6.42
C GLY A 422 -22.03 -5.28 5.19
N LYS A 423 -22.09 -4.00 4.81
CA LYS A 423 -21.40 -3.43 3.66
C LYS A 423 -20.08 -2.83 4.09
N ILE A 424 -19.09 -2.86 3.18
CA ILE A 424 -17.74 -2.36 3.41
C ILE A 424 -17.64 -0.90 2.95
N THR A 425 -17.03 -0.06 3.78
CA THR A 425 -16.76 1.34 3.47
C THR A 425 -15.31 1.64 3.80
N THR A 426 -14.48 1.74 2.78
CA THR A 426 -13.09 2.15 2.89
C THR A 426 -12.92 3.61 2.41
N PHE A 427 -11.71 4.06 2.21
CA PHE A 427 -11.38 5.32 1.55
C PHE A 427 -10.07 5.16 0.78
N TYR A 428 -9.78 6.10 -0.10
CA TYR A 428 -8.51 6.09 -0.82
C TYR A 428 -7.87 7.48 -0.88
N VAL A 429 -6.58 7.49 -1.19
CA VAL A 429 -5.82 8.64 -1.66
C VAL A 429 -5.14 8.26 -2.98
N CYS A 430 -5.05 9.22 -3.89
CA CYS A 430 -4.27 9.11 -5.13
C CYS A 430 -3.50 10.43 -5.31
N LEU A 431 -3.59 11.11 -6.46
CA LEU A 431 -3.00 12.43 -6.61
C LEU A 431 -3.68 13.52 -5.72
N HIS A 432 -4.88 13.25 -5.21
CA HIS A 432 -5.60 14.10 -4.25
C HIS A 432 -6.13 13.28 -3.06
N PRO A 433 -6.11 13.86 -1.84
CA PRO A 433 -5.38 15.06 -1.46
C PRO A 433 -3.87 14.85 -1.58
N ALA A 434 -3.11 15.91 -1.88
CA ALA A 434 -1.65 15.83 -1.91
C ALA A 434 -1.06 15.49 -0.53
N ARG A 435 -1.78 15.81 0.54
CA ARG A 435 -1.47 15.51 1.94
C ARG A 435 -2.74 15.32 2.76
N PRO A 436 -2.75 14.36 3.73
CA PRO A 436 -1.75 13.31 3.93
C PRO A 436 -1.76 12.31 2.77
N ASN A 437 -0.60 11.76 2.42
CA ASN A 437 -0.49 10.79 1.33
C ASN A 437 0.72 9.86 1.54
N THR A 438 0.91 8.91 0.61
CA THR A 438 2.01 7.95 0.59
C THR A 438 2.99 8.22 -0.56
N PHE A 439 3.16 9.49 -0.97
CA PHE A 439 4.15 9.85 -2.00
C PHE A 439 5.58 9.67 -1.48
N THR A 440 6.52 9.50 -2.40
CA THR A 440 7.92 9.32 -2.02
C THR A 440 8.47 10.48 -1.20
N ASN A 441 8.01 11.70 -1.48
CA ASN A 441 8.39 12.92 -0.77
C ASN A 441 7.44 13.29 0.40
N SER A 442 6.41 12.49 0.67
CA SER A 442 5.56 12.70 1.86
C SER A 442 6.35 12.47 3.15
N PRO A 443 6.12 13.27 4.21
CA PRO A 443 6.58 12.93 5.55
C PRO A 443 6.18 11.50 5.94
N PRO A 444 7.06 10.70 6.54
CA PRO A 444 6.77 9.30 6.85
C PRO A 444 5.50 9.09 7.65
N ALA A 445 5.23 9.96 8.63
CA ALA A 445 4.04 9.90 9.48
C ALA A 445 2.71 10.04 8.71
N GLU A 446 2.71 10.61 7.48
CA GLU A 446 1.46 10.73 6.71
C GLU A 446 0.89 9.37 6.30
N ALA A 447 1.74 8.40 5.98
CA ALA A 447 1.30 7.05 5.65
C ALA A 447 0.65 6.36 6.87
N GLU A 448 1.21 6.54 8.07
CA GLU A 448 0.64 6.03 9.31
C GLU A 448 -0.66 6.77 9.70
N TRP A 449 -0.73 8.07 9.44
CA TRP A 449 -1.91 8.90 9.67
C TRP A 449 -3.16 8.34 8.98
N LEU A 450 -3.01 7.72 7.80
CA LEU A 450 -4.12 7.11 7.06
C LEU A 450 -4.79 5.95 7.82
N GLY A 451 -4.01 5.14 8.53
CA GLY A 451 -4.57 4.09 9.39
C GLY A 451 -5.35 4.65 10.58
N PHE A 452 -4.82 5.68 11.23
CA PHE A 452 -5.53 6.40 12.28
C PHE A 452 -6.81 7.09 11.78
N PHE A 453 -6.77 7.65 10.56
CA PHE A 453 -7.96 8.24 9.94
C PHE A 453 -9.07 7.21 9.74
N ALA A 454 -8.73 6.02 9.25
CA ALA A 454 -9.70 4.93 9.14
C ALA A 454 -10.33 4.60 10.50
N ALA A 455 -9.49 4.43 11.53
CA ALA A 455 -9.94 4.11 12.89
C ALA A 455 -10.84 5.21 13.47
N ALA A 456 -10.38 6.47 13.44
CA ALA A 456 -11.09 7.61 14.00
C ALA A 456 -12.47 7.85 13.39
N ASN A 457 -12.60 7.57 12.10
CA ASN A 457 -13.85 7.75 11.35
C ASN A 457 -14.67 6.46 11.21
N HIS A 458 -14.32 5.39 11.92
CA HIS A 458 -15.01 4.09 11.89
C HIS A 458 -15.15 3.48 10.48
N LEU A 459 -14.22 3.80 9.58
CA LEU A 459 -14.13 3.21 8.25
C LEU A 459 -13.59 1.78 8.35
N ASP A 460 -14.00 0.92 7.42
CA ASP A 460 -13.58 -0.49 7.43
C ASP A 460 -12.16 -0.70 6.91
N GLY A 461 -11.56 0.27 6.21
CA GLY A 461 -10.22 0.10 5.68
C GLY A 461 -9.75 1.19 4.72
N PHE A 462 -8.76 0.81 3.90
CA PHE A 462 -8.03 1.71 3.01
C PHE A 462 -7.77 1.04 1.66
N LEU A 463 -7.99 1.79 0.58
CA LEU A 463 -7.66 1.40 -0.78
C LEU A 463 -6.54 2.28 -1.33
N ARG A 464 -5.62 1.67 -2.10
CA ARG A 464 -4.68 2.39 -2.96
C ARG A 464 -4.51 1.64 -4.29
N TRP A 465 -4.60 2.40 -5.39
CA TRP A 465 -4.68 1.85 -6.75
C TRP A 465 -3.41 1.15 -7.24
N ALA A 466 -2.27 1.29 -6.48
CA ALA A 466 -1.03 0.69 -6.93
C ALA A 466 -0.09 0.30 -5.77
N TYR A 467 0.12 -1.01 -5.62
CA TYR A 467 1.11 -1.57 -4.72
C TYR A 467 2.50 -1.63 -5.35
N ASN A 468 2.58 -2.11 -6.61
CA ASN A 468 3.83 -2.38 -7.29
C ASN A 468 3.76 -2.13 -8.82
N SER A 469 3.04 -1.11 -9.25
CA SER A 469 3.03 -0.67 -10.66
C SER A 469 4.29 0.14 -10.96
N TRP A 470 5.40 -0.56 -11.10
CA TRP A 470 6.71 0.06 -11.28
C TRP A 470 6.81 0.77 -12.63
N ASN A 471 7.41 1.96 -12.64
CA ASN A 471 7.86 2.64 -13.85
C ASN A 471 9.05 1.89 -14.49
N ARG A 472 9.71 2.51 -15.48
CA ARG A 472 10.85 1.90 -16.18
C ARG A 472 11.99 1.53 -15.22
N ASN A 473 12.35 2.43 -14.30
CA ASN A 473 13.42 2.21 -13.33
C ASN A 473 13.08 2.86 -11.97
N PRO A 474 12.37 2.14 -11.09
CA PRO A 474 11.94 2.67 -9.80
C PRO A 474 13.10 2.95 -8.83
N PHE A 475 14.28 2.38 -9.06
CA PHE A 475 15.46 2.70 -8.25
C PHE A 475 16.07 4.05 -8.60
N GLU A 476 15.94 4.49 -9.84
CA GLU A 476 16.43 5.79 -10.29
C GLU A 476 15.46 6.91 -9.94
N THR A 477 14.17 6.70 -10.23
CA THR A 477 13.13 7.70 -9.99
C THR A 477 11.79 7.05 -9.68
N THR A 478 11.01 7.72 -8.84
CA THR A 478 9.62 7.35 -8.58
C THR A 478 8.62 8.21 -9.37
N ASP A 479 9.12 9.11 -10.22
CA ASP A 479 8.29 9.92 -11.12
C ASP A 479 7.72 9.05 -12.25
N PHE A 480 6.48 9.27 -12.61
CA PHE A 480 5.85 8.61 -13.74
C PHE A 480 4.80 9.49 -14.41
N VAL A 481 5.11 9.98 -15.62
CA VAL A 481 4.24 10.84 -16.45
C VAL A 481 3.74 12.03 -15.61
N HIS A 482 2.42 12.15 -15.41
CA HIS A 482 1.77 13.20 -14.62
C HIS A 482 1.40 12.76 -13.19
N TRP A 483 1.67 11.51 -12.83
CA TRP A 483 1.41 11.01 -11.49
C TRP A 483 2.45 11.53 -10.51
N PRO A 484 2.07 11.95 -9.30
CA PRO A 484 3.03 12.34 -8.28
C PRO A 484 4.05 11.23 -7.98
N SER A 485 5.25 11.63 -7.58
CA SER A 485 6.35 10.71 -7.31
C SER A 485 5.95 9.65 -6.27
N GLY A 486 5.98 8.38 -6.67
CA GLY A 486 5.60 7.24 -5.81
C GLY A 486 4.10 7.00 -5.72
N ASP A 487 3.26 7.65 -6.52
CA ASP A 487 1.83 7.35 -6.60
C ASP A 487 1.58 5.94 -7.14
N CYS A 488 2.43 5.48 -8.07
CA CYS A 488 2.26 4.21 -8.78
C CYS A 488 2.77 2.97 -8.01
N PHE A 489 3.49 3.12 -6.91
CA PHE A 489 3.97 1.97 -6.13
C PHE A 489 4.41 2.34 -4.72
N LEU A 490 4.31 1.37 -3.82
CA LEU A 490 4.72 1.47 -2.43
C LEU A 490 5.97 0.66 -2.11
N VAL A 491 6.30 -0.33 -2.93
CA VAL A 491 7.42 -1.26 -2.73
C VAL A 491 8.26 -1.36 -4.00
N TYR A 492 9.48 -1.81 -3.85
CA TYR A 492 10.48 -1.83 -4.93
C TYR A 492 10.80 -3.25 -5.40
N PRO A 493 11.39 -3.41 -6.60
CA PRO A 493 11.81 -4.71 -7.10
C PRO A 493 12.76 -5.46 -6.14
N GLY A 494 12.79 -6.79 -6.25
CA GLY A 494 13.62 -7.64 -5.40
C GLY A 494 13.11 -7.69 -3.95
N ASN A 495 11.81 -7.58 -3.73
CA ASN A 495 11.16 -7.59 -2.42
C ASN A 495 11.71 -6.53 -1.45
N ARG A 496 12.10 -5.37 -1.95
CA ARG A 496 12.51 -4.24 -1.11
C ARG A 496 11.31 -3.41 -0.69
N SER A 497 11.27 -3.08 0.59
CA SER A 497 10.25 -2.21 1.17
C SER A 497 10.56 -0.73 0.94
N SER A 498 9.68 0.14 1.39
CA SER A 498 9.91 1.57 1.48
C SER A 498 9.54 2.11 2.85
N VAL A 499 10.11 3.26 3.20
CA VAL A 499 9.72 3.98 4.42
C VAL A 499 8.21 4.24 4.45
N ARG A 500 7.60 4.53 3.29
CA ARG A 500 6.16 4.78 3.14
C ARG A 500 5.32 3.54 3.44
N PHE A 501 5.72 2.39 2.91
CA PHE A 501 4.99 1.13 3.10
C PHE A 501 5.07 0.67 4.56
N GLU A 502 6.26 0.72 5.17
CA GLU A 502 6.40 0.32 6.58
C GLU A 502 5.60 1.26 7.49
N ARG A 503 5.58 2.57 7.23
CA ARG A 503 4.74 3.51 7.98
C ARG A 503 3.24 3.32 7.74
N LEU A 504 2.82 2.94 6.53
CA LEU A 504 1.44 2.54 6.29
C LEU A 504 1.08 1.30 7.12
N ARG A 505 1.99 0.33 7.20
CA ARG A 505 1.81 -0.85 8.05
C ARG A 505 1.67 -0.49 9.53
N ASP A 506 2.51 0.42 10.05
CA ASP A 506 2.36 0.93 11.42
C ASP A 506 0.95 1.51 11.64
N GLY A 507 0.41 2.23 10.65
CA GLY A 507 -0.96 2.74 10.68
C GLY A 507 -2.03 1.65 10.71
N ILE A 508 -1.84 0.56 9.96
CA ILE A 508 -2.74 -0.59 9.96
C ILE A 508 -2.69 -1.31 11.32
N GLU A 509 -1.51 -1.52 11.89
CA GLU A 509 -1.34 -2.14 13.21
C GLU A 509 -1.97 -1.27 14.31
N ASN A 510 -1.85 0.06 14.23
CA ASN A 510 -2.52 0.97 15.15
C ASN A 510 -4.06 0.96 15.00
N TYR A 511 -4.58 0.80 13.79
CA TYR A 511 -6.02 0.56 13.58
C TYR A 511 -6.48 -0.71 14.32
N GLU A 512 -5.71 -1.79 14.24
CA GLU A 512 -6.02 -3.04 14.96
C GLU A 512 -5.92 -2.88 16.47
N LYS A 513 -4.90 -2.18 17.00
CA LYS A 513 -4.79 -1.87 18.44
C LYS A 513 -6.03 -1.12 18.93
N ILE A 514 -6.47 -0.10 18.20
CA ILE A 514 -7.67 0.68 18.55
C ILE A 514 -8.91 -0.23 18.55
N ASN A 515 -9.05 -1.14 17.59
CA ASN A 515 -10.18 -2.07 17.57
C ASN A 515 -10.15 -3.07 18.74
N GLN A 516 -8.96 -3.56 19.12
CA GLN A 516 -8.81 -4.41 20.31
C GLN A 516 -9.20 -3.65 21.60
N LEU A 517 -8.78 -2.40 21.73
CA LEU A 517 -9.18 -1.58 22.88
C LEU A 517 -10.69 -1.31 22.88
N ARG A 518 -11.28 -1.00 21.73
CA ARG A 518 -12.74 -0.79 21.61
C ARG A 518 -13.56 -2.01 22.03
N ALA A 519 -13.07 -3.21 21.75
CA ALA A 519 -13.75 -4.43 22.16
C ALA A 519 -13.91 -4.52 23.69
N ARG A 520 -13.01 -3.91 24.45
CA ARG A 520 -13.06 -3.86 25.91
C ARG A 520 -14.15 -2.93 26.48
N ALA A 521 -14.77 -2.07 25.65
CA ALA A 521 -15.88 -1.21 26.11
C ALA A 521 -17.05 -1.99 26.70
N ALA A 522 -17.24 -3.26 26.31
CA ALA A 522 -18.28 -4.13 26.83
C ALA A 522 -17.99 -4.68 28.24
N GLU A 523 -16.76 -4.54 28.75
CA GLU A 523 -16.34 -5.11 30.05
C GLU A 523 -17.01 -4.36 31.22
N SER A 524 -17.15 -3.03 31.12
CA SER A 524 -17.78 -2.23 32.16
C SER A 524 -18.18 -0.83 31.68
N PRO A 525 -19.08 -0.11 32.38
CA PRO A 525 -19.36 1.30 32.09
C PRO A 525 -18.13 2.21 32.16
N ALA A 526 -17.18 1.92 33.05
CA ALA A 526 -15.92 2.66 33.15
C ALA A 526 -15.03 2.42 31.94
N ALA A 527 -14.94 1.18 31.45
CA ALA A 527 -14.23 0.87 30.20
C ALA A 527 -14.87 1.58 29.00
N ALA A 528 -16.20 1.58 28.91
CA ALA A 528 -16.92 2.28 27.85
C ALA A 528 -16.63 3.80 27.84
N GLU A 529 -16.51 4.40 29.01
CA GLU A 529 -16.18 5.84 29.15
C GLU A 529 -14.74 6.14 28.71
N ILE A 530 -13.77 5.29 29.09
CA ILE A 530 -12.37 5.42 28.65
C ILE A 530 -12.30 5.33 27.11
N ILE A 531 -12.99 4.37 26.50
CA ILE A 531 -13.01 4.19 25.05
C ILE A 531 -13.69 5.37 24.35
N ARG A 532 -14.82 5.87 24.88
CA ARG A 532 -15.48 7.07 24.34
C ARG A 532 -14.54 8.26 24.29
N HIS A 533 -13.79 8.49 25.36
CA HIS A 533 -12.80 9.56 25.44
C HIS A 533 -11.66 9.38 24.43
N MET A 534 -11.14 8.15 24.24
CA MET A 534 -10.17 7.84 23.21
C MET A 534 -10.72 8.19 21.82
N ASP A 535 -11.95 7.76 21.50
CA ASP A 535 -12.56 7.99 20.19
C ASP A 535 -12.78 9.48 19.88
N GLU A 536 -13.18 10.28 20.86
CA GLU A 536 -13.32 11.74 20.74
C GLU A 536 -11.97 12.42 20.43
N GLN A 537 -10.90 11.99 21.10
CA GLN A 537 -9.57 12.51 20.83
C GLN A 537 -9.05 12.09 19.46
N LEU A 538 -9.25 10.83 19.06
CA LEU A 538 -8.88 10.35 17.74
C LEU A 538 -9.60 11.14 16.64
N LEU A 539 -10.90 11.37 16.77
CA LEU A 539 -11.67 12.15 15.78
C LEU A 539 -11.17 13.59 15.66
N THR A 540 -10.73 14.19 16.78
CA THR A 540 -10.14 15.54 16.76
C THR A 540 -8.82 15.58 15.98
N LEU A 541 -7.99 14.52 16.09
CA LEU A 541 -6.68 14.44 15.44
C LEU A 541 -6.76 13.98 13.97
N PHE A 542 -7.80 13.22 13.60
CA PHE A 542 -7.90 12.53 12.32
C PHE A 542 -9.23 12.76 11.59
N SER A 543 -9.74 13.98 11.62
CA SER A 543 -10.91 14.39 10.85
C SER A 543 -10.54 14.79 9.41
N VAL A 544 -11.54 14.83 8.51
CA VAL A 544 -11.38 15.39 7.15
C VAL A 544 -10.89 16.85 7.21
N GLU A 545 -11.35 17.63 8.17
CA GLU A 545 -10.86 19.01 8.32
C GLU A 545 -9.38 19.04 8.71
N ARG A 546 -8.98 18.14 9.61
CA ARG A 546 -7.57 18.04 10.05
C ARG A 546 -6.64 17.61 8.90
N SER A 547 -7.12 16.80 7.96
CA SER A 547 -6.34 16.38 6.78
C SER A 547 -5.90 17.55 5.89
N LYS A 548 -6.64 18.66 5.88
CA LYS A 548 -6.32 19.85 5.08
C LYS A 548 -5.17 20.69 5.67
N GLY A 549 -4.80 20.42 6.91
CA GLY A 549 -3.77 21.16 7.64
C GLY A 549 -2.37 20.60 7.45
N THR A 550 -1.48 21.06 8.32
CA THR A 550 -0.12 20.56 8.49
C THR A 550 0.06 19.98 9.89
N GLY A 551 1.19 19.32 10.16
CA GLY A 551 1.49 18.81 11.49
C GLY A 551 1.01 17.39 11.75
N HIS A 552 0.75 16.60 10.70
CA HIS A 552 0.34 15.21 10.79
C HIS A 552 1.30 14.34 11.62
N THR A 553 2.60 14.63 11.61
CA THR A 553 3.59 13.99 12.50
C THR A 553 3.26 14.15 13.98
N GLY A 554 2.87 15.35 14.39
CA GLY A 554 2.46 15.61 15.79
C GLY A 554 1.14 14.91 16.15
N ASP A 555 0.22 14.78 15.19
CA ASP A 555 -1.05 14.06 15.39
C ASP A 555 -0.78 12.58 15.63
N VAL A 556 0.05 11.96 14.80
CA VAL A 556 0.46 10.56 14.92
C VAL A 556 1.14 10.29 16.27
N GLN A 557 2.08 11.16 16.67
CA GLN A 557 2.76 11.00 17.96
C GLN A 557 1.77 11.06 19.14
N ARG A 558 0.80 11.98 19.11
CA ARG A 558 -0.26 12.06 20.14
C ARG A 558 -1.13 10.81 20.16
N ALA A 559 -1.47 10.27 18.98
CA ALA A 559 -2.29 9.07 18.88
C ALA A 559 -1.57 7.81 19.38
N ARG A 560 -0.28 7.64 19.08
CA ARG A 560 0.53 6.55 19.66
C ARG A 560 0.51 6.61 21.19
N ASN A 561 0.71 7.80 21.77
CA ASN A 561 0.64 7.99 23.21
C ASN A 561 -0.77 7.73 23.77
N LEU A 562 -1.81 8.08 23.01
CA LEU A 562 -3.21 7.86 23.41
C LEU A 562 -3.54 6.37 23.48
N ILE A 563 -3.10 5.55 22.50
CA ILE A 563 -3.26 4.09 22.55
C ILE A 563 -2.63 3.53 23.83
N GLU A 564 -1.38 3.89 24.10
CA GLU A 564 -0.66 3.39 25.29
C GLU A 564 -1.31 3.81 26.60
N SER A 565 -1.74 5.07 26.70
CA SER A 565 -2.41 5.57 27.90
C SER A 565 -3.80 4.95 28.10
N THR A 566 -4.55 4.72 27.02
CA THR A 566 -5.85 4.06 27.05
C THR A 566 -5.71 2.60 27.49
N ALA A 567 -4.74 1.86 26.94
CA ALA A 567 -4.46 0.49 27.33
C ALA A 567 -4.18 0.39 28.85
N LYS A 568 -3.27 1.23 29.34
CA LYS A 568 -2.94 1.30 30.79
C LYS A 568 -4.14 1.66 31.67
N ALA A 569 -4.99 2.59 31.21
CA ALA A 569 -6.19 2.98 31.95
C ALA A 569 -7.21 1.84 32.05
N LEU A 570 -7.38 1.08 30.96
CA LEU A 570 -8.23 -0.12 30.94
C LEU A 570 -7.68 -1.24 31.84
N ASP A 571 -6.37 -1.45 31.84
CA ASP A 571 -5.73 -2.48 32.69
C ASP A 571 -5.75 -2.14 34.17
N ALA A 572 -5.90 -0.87 34.52
CA ALA A 572 -6.04 -0.42 35.91
C ALA A 572 -7.48 -0.53 36.44
N LEU A 573 -8.46 -0.88 35.62
CA LEU A 573 -9.83 -1.13 36.08
C LEU A 573 -9.89 -2.41 36.94
N PRO A 574 -10.74 -2.41 37.98
CA PRO A 574 -10.90 -3.53 38.89
C PRO A 574 -11.54 -4.75 38.21
#